data_a77b20805323b2885970d4aa76ad4e9e
#
_entry.id   a77b20805323b2885970d4aa76ad4e9e
#
_cell.length_a   1.000
_cell.length_b   1.000
_cell.length_c   1.000
_cell.angle_alpha   90.00
_cell.angle_beta   90.00
_cell.angle_gamma   90.00
#
_symmetry.space_group_name_H-M   'P 1'
#
loop_
_entity.id
_entity.type
_entity.pdbx_description
1 polymer ?
#
loop_
_entity_poly.entity_id
_entity_poly.type
_entity_poly.pdbx_seq_one_letter_code
_entity_poly.pdbx_strand_id
1 'polypeptide(L)'
;MGEEVRIYTYLQVKEDALNLFGFRSRQDLKMFKQLLGVNGIGPKGALGLLSAMRPDDLRLAVISGDAKAISKAPGIGLKTAQRLILDLKDKISVEEILMTDQEETGTTPVRTGGLPDAGKEAVDALTALGYSAMEATKAVRQVEITRQMTAEDVLKASLRHLSFF
;
A
#
# COMPACT_ATOMS: atom_id res chain seq x y z
N MET A 1 8.67 -32.14 -5.93
CA MET A 1 7.44 -32.18 -5.12
C MET A 1 7.86 -32.15 -3.67
N GLY A 2 7.37 -31.20 -2.86
CA GLY A 2 7.72 -31.08 -1.43
C GLY A 2 8.09 -29.69 -0.96
N GLU A 3 7.85 -28.65 -1.75
CA GLU A 3 8.03 -27.26 -1.33
C GLU A 3 6.84 -26.83 -0.45
N GLU A 4 7.12 -26.38 0.78
CA GLU A 4 6.08 -25.83 1.65
C GLU A 4 5.71 -24.44 1.18
N VAL A 5 4.45 -24.23 0.84
CA VAL A 5 3.92 -22.94 0.40
C VAL A 5 2.90 -22.44 1.43
N ARG A 6 3.09 -21.22 1.91
CA ARG A 6 2.12 -20.54 2.76
C ARG A 6 1.12 -19.79 1.89
N ILE A 7 -0.17 -20.06 2.08
CA ILE A 7 -1.27 -19.39 1.38
C ILE A 7 -2.14 -18.66 2.40
N TYR A 8 -2.40 -17.39 2.16
CA TYR A 8 -3.32 -16.58 2.96
C TYR A 8 -4.71 -16.70 2.37
N THR A 9 -5.70 -17.05 3.18
CA THR A 9 -7.03 -17.38 2.68
C THR A 9 -8.10 -16.42 3.17
N TYR A 10 -9.12 -16.23 2.33
CA TYR A 10 -10.37 -15.56 2.66
C TYR A 10 -11.52 -16.52 2.44
N LEU A 11 -12.28 -16.80 3.49
CA LEU A 11 -13.49 -17.62 3.43
C LEU A 11 -14.71 -16.72 3.27
N GLN A 12 -15.43 -16.88 2.17
CA GLN A 12 -16.73 -16.26 1.96
C GLN A 12 -17.82 -17.26 2.27
N VAL A 13 -18.66 -16.93 3.24
CA VAL A 13 -19.84 -17.73 3.62
C VAL A 13 -21.07 -17.08 3.02
N LYS A 14 -21.85 -17.82 2.25
CA LYS A 14 -23.19 -17.47 1.77
C LYS A 14 -24.17 -18.52 2.25
N GLU A 15 -25.47 -18.25 2.15
CA GLU A 15 -26.51 -19.18 2.59
C GLU A 15 -26.40 -20.55 1.90
N ASP A 16 -25.98 -20.58 0.65
CA ASP A 16 -25.93 -21.75 -0.22
C ASP A 16 -24.51 -22.15 -0.67
N ALA A 17 -23.47 -21.41 -0.26
CA ALA A 17 -22.12 -21.66 -0.75
C ALA A 17 -21.03 -21.21 0.22
N LEU A 18 -19.97 -22.01 0.29
CA LEU A 18 -18.70 -21.69 0.93
C LEU A 18 -17.64 -21.54 -0.15
N ASN A 19 -17.06 -20.34 -0.28
CA ASN A 19 -16.00 -20.08 -1.25
C ASN A 19 -14.72 -19.71 -0.52
N LEU A 20 -13.63 -20.39 -0.88
CA LEU A 20 -12.31 -20.13 -0.33
C LEU A 20 -11.43 -19.49 -1.41
N PHE A 21 -10.87 -18.33 -1.12
CA PHE A 21 -9.96 -17.59 -1.99
C PHE A 21 -8.56 -17.60 -1.37
N GLY A 22 -7.54 -17.96 -2.16
CA GLY A 22 -6.16 -18.07 -1.70
C GLY A 22 -5.25 -17.02 -2.34
N PHE A 23 -4.31 -16.49 -1.56
CA PHE A 23 -3.39 -15.43 -1.95
C PHE A 23 -1.97 -15.77 -1.52
N ARG A 24 -0.99 -15.41 -2.34
CA ARG A 24 0.43 -15.68 -2.06
C ARG A 24 1.00 -14.71 -1.01
N SER A 25 0.44 -13.50 -0.91
CA SER A 25 0.88 -12.49 0.04
C SER A 25 -0.27 -11.97 0.92
N ARG A 26 0.08 -11.43 2.09
CA ARG A 26 -0.88 -10.72 2.96
C ARG A 26 -1.42 -9.47 2.29
N GLN A 27 -0.64 -8.86 1.42
CA GLN A 27 -1.00 -7.64 0.72
C GLN A 27 -2.09 -7.90 -0.31
N ASP A 28 -1.97 -8.99 -1.09
CA ASP A 28 -3.01 -9.42 -2.03
C ASP A 28 -4.31 -9.67 -1.29
N LEU A 29 -4.25 -10.38 -0.14
CA LEU A 29 -5.43 -10.63 0.69
C LEU A 29 -6.02 -9.33 1.24
N LYS A 30 -5.20 -8.39 1.71
CA LYS A 30 -5.66 -7.08 2.22
C LYS A 30 -6.35 -6.29 1.11
N MET A 31 -5.71 -6.20 -0.04
CA MET A 31 -6.27 -5.51 -1.21
C MET A 31 -7.57 -6.17 -1.69
N PHE A 32 -7.62 -7.49 -1.73
CA PHE A 32 -8.84 -8.23 -2.07
C PHE A 32 -10.02 -7.85 -1.16
N LYS A 33 -9.79 -7.81 0.16
CA LYS A 33 -10.81 -7.39 1.14
C LYS A 33 -11.26 -5.94 0.93
N GLN A 34 -10.33 -5.04 0.62
CA GLN A 34 -10.65 -3.64 0.31
C GLN A 34 -11.52 -3.53 -0.95
N LEU A 35 -11.19 -4.29 -1.99
CA LEU A 35 -11.94 -4.35 -3.25
C LEU A 35 -13.36 -4.88 -3.06
N LEU A 36 -13.56 -5.90 -2.20
CA LEU A 36 -14.90 -6.41 -1.88
C LEU A 36 -15.79 -5.37 -1.18
N GLY A 37 -15.21 -4.38 -0.53
CA GLY A 37 -15.92 -3.25 0.07
C GLY A 37 -16.35 -2.17 -0.92
N VAL A 38 -15.97 -2.28 -2.19
CA VAL A 38 -16.36 -1.36 -3.26
C VAL A 38 -17.66 -1.84 -3.91
N ASN A 39 -18.66 -0.99 -3.93
CA ASN A 39 -19.96 -1.33 -4.51
C ASN A 39 -19.82 -1.63 -6.02
N GLY A 40 -20.29 -2.81 -6.43
CA GLY A 40 -20.19 -3.29 -7.81
C GLY A 40 -18.95 -4.15 -8.12
N ILE A 41 -18.08 -4.41 -7.11
CA ILE A 41 -16.96 -5.32 -7.24
C ILE A 41 -17.21 -6.55 -6.36
N GLY A 42 -17.49 -7.69 -7.00
CA GLY A 42 -17.58 -8.98 -6.34
C GLY A 42 -16.24 -9.72 -6.36
N PRO A 43 -16.18 -10.92 -5.76
CA PRO A 43 -14.95 -11.72 -5.68
C PRO A 43 -14.29 -12.00 -7.03
N LYS A 44 -15.08 -12.27 -8.07
CA LYS A 44 -14.55 -12.49 -9.44
C LYS A 44 -13.89 -11.24 -10.01
N GLY A 45 -14.52 -10.06 -9.82
CA GLY A 45 -13.96 -8.79 -10.26
C GLY A 45 -12.68 -8.41 -9.49
N ALA A 46 -12.69 -8.62 -8.17
CA ALA A 46 -11.52 -8.38 -7.33
C ALA A 46 -10.33 -9.29 -7.71
N LEU A 47 -10.58 -10.59 -7.94
CA LEU A 47 -9.55 -11.51 -8.43
C LEU A 47 -9.06 -11.14 -9.82
N GLY A 48 -9.97 -10.80 -10.75
CA GLY A 48 -9.60 -10.35 -12.10
C GLY A 48 -8.70 -9.13 -12.06
N LEU A 49 -8.98 -8.19 -11.17
CA LEU A 49 -8.17 -6.99 -10.98
C LEU A 49 -6.77 -7.32 -10.43
N LEU A 50 -6.69 -8.14 -9.38
CA LEU A 50 -5.41 -8.55 -8.78
C LEU A 50 -4.59 -9.50 -9.67
N SER A 51 -5.23 -10.16 -10.64
CA SER A 51 -4.53 -10.93 -11.67
C SER A 51 -3.98 -10.06 -12.80
N ALA A 52 -4.60 -8.90 -13.06
CA ALA A 52 -4.22 -7.99 -14.13
C ALA A 52 -3.18 -6.95 -13.69
N MET A 53 -3.16 -6.58 -12.41
CA MET A 53 -2.21 -5.61 -11.86
C MET A 53 -1.85 -5.92 -10.42
N ARG A 54 -0.62 -5.59 -10.06
CA ARG A 54 -0.12 -5.79 -8.69
C ARG A 54 -0.85 -4.86 -7.71
N PRO A 55 -0.96 -5.23 -6.43
CA PRO A 55 -1.58 -4.36 -5.42
C PRO A 55 -0.99 -2.94 -5.37
N ASP A 56 0.31 -2.80 -5.57
CA ASP A 56 0.99 -1.50 -5.54
C ASP A 56 0.67 -0.65 -6.77
N ASP A 57 0.63 -1.26 -7.95
CA ASP A 57 0.23 -0.59 -9.19
C ASP A 57 -1.22 -0.13 -9.09
N LEU A 58 -2.08 -0.94 -8.46
CA LEU A 58 -3.47 -0.59 -8.21
C LEU A 58 -3.59 0.59 -7.24
N ARG A 59 -2.81 0.61 -6.16
CA ARG A 59 -2.77 1.74 -5.22
C ARG A 59 -2.32 3.03 -5.92
N LEU A 60 -1.26 2.96 -6.72
CA LEU A 60 -0.79 4.10 -7.50
C LEU A 60 -1.87 4.60 -8.47
N ALA A 61 -2.55 3.70 -9.18
CA ALA A 61 -3.63 4.05 -10.09
C ALA A 61 -4.82 4.71 -9.36
N VAL A 62 -5.14 4.26 -8.14
CA VAL A 62 -6.17 4.88 -7.30
C VAL A 62 -5.77 6.29 -6.88
N ILE A 63 -4.55 6.49 -6.43
CA ILE A 63 -4.05 7.80 -5.96
C ILE A 63 -3.94 8.79 -7.12
N SER A 64 -3.42 8.34 -8.27
CA SER A 64 -3.30 9.18 -9.48
C SER A 64 -4.64 9.41 -10.19
N GLY A 65 -5.71 8.65 -9.80
CA GLY A 65 -7.01 8.75 -10.46
C GLY A 65 -7.05 8.08 -11.84
N ASP A 66 -6.13 7.15 -12.14
CA ASP A 66 -6.04 6.50 -13.45
C ASP A 66 -7.07 5.38 -13.62
N ALA A 67 -8.32 5.79 -13.85
CA ALA A 67 -9.42 4.87 -14.11
C ALA A 67 -9.22 4.05 -15.41
N LYS A 68 -8.44 4.57 -16.38
CA LYS A 68 -8.16 3.85 -17.63
C LYS A 68 -7.27 2.64 -17.39
N ALA A 69 -6.22 2.79 -16.54
CA ALA A 69 -5.37 1.67 -16.18
C ALA A 69 -6.17 0.57 -15.48
N ILE A 70 -7.01 0.93 -14.51
CA ILE A 70 -7.85 0.01 -13.74
C ILE A 70 -8.89 -0.69 -14.65
N SER A 71 -9.47 0.02 -15.61
CA SER A 71 -10.49 -0.52 -16.51
C SER A 71 -9.97 -1.53 -17.54
N LYS A 72 -8.63 -1.72 -17.64
CA LYS A 72 -8.04 -2.79 -18.46
C LYS A 72 -8.23 -4.17 -17.84
N ALA A 73 -8.54 -4.25 -16.56
CA ALA A 73 -8.78 -5.52 -15.88
C ALA A 73 -10.10 -6.15 -16.35
N PRO A 74 -10.13 -7.48 -16.54
CA PRO A 74 -11.30 -8.18 -17.03
C PRO A 74 -12.47 -8.02 -16.05
N GLY A 75 -13.63 -7.64 -16.59
CA GLY A 75 -14.85 -7.43 -15.81
C GLY A 75 -14.95 -6.09 -15.08
N ILE A 76 -13.97 -5.19 -15.25
CA ILE A 76 -13.99 -3.84 -14.69
C ILE A 76 -14.20 -2.81 -15.80
N GLY A 77 -15.38 -2.21 -15.85
CA GLY A 77 -15.66 -1.10 -16.76
C GLY A 77 -15.15 0.24 -16.23
N LEU A 78 -15.07 1.25 -17.11
CA LEU A 78 -14.59 2.58 -16.74
C LEU A 78 -15.39 3.20 -15.58
N LYS A 79 -16.72 3.03 -15.57
CA LYS A 79 -17.57 3.52 -14.47
C LYS A 79 -17.26 2.83 -13.13
N THR A 80 -17.01 1.52 -13.17
CA THR A 80 -16.63 0.75 -11.98
C THR A 80 -15.24 1.17 -11.50
N ALA A 81 -14.29 1.41 -12.40
CA ALA A 81 -12.96 1.90 -12.09
C ALA A 81 -12.99 3.30 -11.43
N GLN A 82 -13.80 4.21 -11.95
CA GLN A 82 -13.99 5.54 -11.35
C GLN A 82 -14.58 5.45 -9.93
N ARG A 83 -15.58 4.58 -9.74
CA ARG A 83 -16.19 4.34 -8.43
C ARG A 83 -15.17 3.73 -7.45
N LEU A 84 -14.39 2.75 -7.92
CA LEU A 84 -13.31 2.13 -7.14
C LEU A 84 -12.33 3.19 -6.65
N ILE A 85 -11.92 4.12 -7.50
CA ILE A 85 -11.04 5.23 -7.13
C ILE A 85 -11.65 6.06 -6.01
N LEU A 86 -12.91 6.46 -6.13
CA LEU A 86 -13.59 7.25 -5.10
C LEU A 86 -13.67 6.51 -3.77
N ASP A 87 -14.10 5.23 -3.80
CA ASP A 87 -14.30 4.44 -2.58
C ASP A 87 -12.98 4.05 -1.87
N LEU A 88 -11.88 3.91 -2.63
CA LEU A 88 -10.58 3.51 -2.08
C LEU A 88 -9.64 4.67 -1.79
N LYS A 89 -9.82 5.83 -2.41
CA LYS A 89 -8.91 6.97 -2.24
C LYS A 89 -8.76 7.39 -0.78
N ASP A 90 -9.85 7.34 -0.02
CA ASP A 90 -9.87 7.68 1.40
C ASP A 90 -9.35 6.55 2.31
N LYS A 91 -9.27 5.31 1.78
CA LYS A 91 -8.84 4.11 2.52
C LYS A 91 -7.40 3.72 2.26
N ILE A 92 -6.82 4.20 1.17
CA ILE A 92 -5.43 3.96 0.82
C ILE A 92 -4.62 5.16 1.27
N SER A 93 -3.97 5.05 2.42
CA SER A 93 -3.02 6.08 2.85
C SER A 93 -1.73 5.97 2.04
N VAL A 94 -1.10 7.12 1.79
CA VAL A 94 0.21 7.20 1.12
C VAL A 94 1.27 6.39 1.89
N GLU A 95 1.12 6.28 3.22
CA GLU A 95 1.97 5.46 4.10
C GLU A 95 1.90 3.97 3.78
N GLU A 96 0.74 3.43 3.38
CA GLU A 96 0.62 2.02 3.00
C GLU A 96 1.39 1.69 1.72
N ILE A 97 1.53 2.63 0.79
CA ILE A 97 2.31 2.45 -0.45
C ILE A 97 3.80 2.43 -0.14
N LEU A 98 4.22 3.29 0.79
CA LEU A 98 5.62 3.44 1.16
C LEU A 98 6.13 2.29 2.04
N MET A 99 5.25 1.55 2.71
CA MET A 99 5.60 0.38 3.52
C MET A 99 5.71 -0.92 2.72
N THR A 100 5.28 -0.94 1.46
CA THR A 100 5.13 -2.18 0.67
C THR A 100 6.40 -2.63 -0.03
N ASP A 101 7.39 -1.76 -0.24
CA ASP A 101 8.61 -2.09 -0.99
C ASP A 101 9.62 -2.99 -0.24
N GLN A 102 9.30 -3.53 0.96
CA GLN A 102 10.28 -4.24 1.79
C GLN A 102 9.94 -5.69 2.19
N GLU A 103 8.88 -6.31 1.68
CA GLU A 103 8.54 -7.69 2.11
C GLU A 103 8.90 -8.82 1.11
N GLU A 104 9.60 -8.57 0.01
CA GLU A 104 9.90 -9.61 -1.00
C GLU A 104 11.37 -10.06 -1.10
N THR A 105 12.14 -10.09 -0.02
CA THR A 105 13.33 -10.95 0.00
C THR A 105 13.42 -11.72 1.31
N GLY A 106 13.05 -13.01 1.21
CA GLY A 106 13.18 -13.93 2.32
C GLY A 106 14.64 -14.10 2.75
N THR A 107 14.92 -13.79 3.98
CA THR A 107 15.69 -14.57 4.96
C THR A 107 15.87 -13.77 6.24
N THR A 108 15.51 -14.40 7.38
CA THR A 108 15.72 -14.04 8.78
C THR A 108 14.89 -12.91 9.40
N PRO A 109 14.40 -13.12 10.64
CA PRO A 109 13.53 -12.18 11.32
C PRO A 109 14.35 -11.04 11.91
N VAL A 110 14.49 -9.95 11.16
CA VAL A 110 14.93 -8.67 11.72
C VAL A 110 13.78 -7.67 11.55
N ARG A 111 13.18 -7.39 12.65
CA ARG A 111 12.33 -6.27 13.04
C ARG A 111 12.21 -5.13 12.02
N THR A 112 10.94 -4.85 11.65
CA THR A 112 10.44 -3.51 11.28
C THR A 112 11.20 -2.77 10.19
N GLY A 113 10.87 -3.03 8.93
CA GLY A 113 11.24 -2.18 7.79
C GLY A 113 10.36 -0.93 7.65
N GLY A 114 9.96 -0.30 8.76
CA GLY A 114 9.52 1.10 8.77
C GLY A 114 10.76 1.98 8.91
N LEU A 115 10.65 3.25 8.54
CA LEU A 115 11.59 4.26 8.99
C LEU A 115 11.93 3.99 10.47
N PRO A 116 13.20 4.05 10.90
CA PRO A 116 13.53 4.00 12.32
C PRO A 116 12.60 4.92 13.09
N ASP A 117 12.30 4.63 14.34
CA ASP A 117 11.36 5.45 15.12
C ASP A 117 11.70 6.95 15.02
N ALA A 118 12.99 7.30 15.01
CA ALA A 118 13.47 8.64 14.73
C ALA A 118 13.02 9.21 13.36
N GLY A 119 12.88 8.36 12.35
CA GLY A 119 12.38 8.79 11.03
C GLY A 119 10.89 9.06 11.03
N LYS A 120 10.10 8.28 11.75
CA LYS A 120 8.65 8.51 11.89
C LYS A 120 8.36 9.79 12.65
N GLU A 121 9.05 9.99 13.78
CA GLU A 121 8.94 11.24 14.56
C GLU A 121 9.35 12.46 13.73
N ALA A 122 10.37 12.34 12.87
CA ALA A 122 10.76 13.42 11.97
C ALA A 122 9.69 13.72 10.90
N VAL A 123 8.99 12.71 10.36
CA VAL A 123 7.86 12.91 9.44
C VAL A 123 6.71 13.62 10.14
N ASP A 124 6.36 13.20 11.37
CA ASP A 124 5.28 13.82 12.15
C ASP A 124 5.63 15.29 12.47
N ALA A 125 6.88 15.57 12.84
CA ALA A 125 7.36 16.93 13.09
C ALA A 125 7.30 17.81 11.83
N LEU A 126 7.71 17.31 10.66
CA LEU A 126 7.61 18.04 9.38
C LEU A 126 6.16 18.32 9.02
N THR A 127 5.26 17.37 9.26
CA THR A 127 3.83 17.54 9.00
C THR A 127 3.24 18.61 9.94
N ALA A 128 3.65 18.63 11.20
CA ALA A 128 3.28 19.69 12.16
C ALA A 128 3.82 21.08 11.75
N LEU A 129 4.94 21.14 11.03
CA LEU A 129 5.49 22.37 10.46
C LEU A 129 4.78 22.83 9.17
N GLY A 130 3.79 22.05 8.67
CA GLY A 130 2.95 22.43 7.54
C GLY A 130 3.34 21.79 6.20
N TYR A 131 4.33 20.91 6.17
CA TYR A 131 4.64 20.13 4.97
C TYR A 131 3.61 19.01 4.77
N SER A 132 3.33 18.66 3.52
CA SER A 132 2.48 17.49 3.27
C SER A 132 3.18 16.20 3.72
N ALA A 133 2.42 15.19 4.15
CA ALA A 133 2.96 13.91 4.57
C ALA A 133 3.84 13.25 3.49
N MET A 134 3.52 13.51 2.21
CA MET A 134 4.31 13.02 1.08
C MET A 134 5.67 13.70 0.98
N GLU A 135 5.73 15.03 1.08
CA GLU A 135 6.97 15.80 1.06
C GLU A 135 7.85 15.46 2.25
N ALA A 136 7.25 15.38 3.44
CA ALA A 136 7.93 15.00 4.67
C ALA A 136 8.57 13.61 4.55
N THR A 137 7.81 12.61 4.11
CA THR A 137 8.30 11.24 3.94
C THR A 137 9.39 11.16 2.88
N LYS A 138 9.23 11.86 1.74
CA LYS A 138 10.23 11.90 0.68
C LYS A 138 11.55 12.52 1.17
N ALA A 139 11.49 13.61 1.93
CA ALA A 139 12.65 14.26 2.49
C ALA A 139 13.39 13.38 3.51
N VAL A 140 12.65 12.74 4.42
CA VAL A 140 13.22 11.83 5.44
C VAL A 140 13.89 10.61 4.79
N ARG A 141 13.34 10.07 3.70
CA ARG A 141 13.95 8.95 2.97
C ARG A 141 15.27 9.29 2.25
N GLN A 142 15.50 10.56 1.95
CA GLN A 142 16.77 11.01 1.37
C GLN A 142 17.88 11.12 2.40
N VAL A 143 17.55 11.03 3.68
CA VAL A 143 18.51 11.03 4.79
C VAL A 143 18.96 9.61 5.09
N GLU A 144 20.26 9.34 5.06
CA GLU A 144 20.83 8.08 5.57
C GLU A 144 20.72 8.04 7.10
N ILE A 145 19.62 7.43 7.59
CA ILE A 145 19.34 7.36 9.03
C ILE A 145 20.21 6.27 9.66
N THR A 146 21.17 6.68 10.46
CA THR A 146 22.01 5.77 11.26
C THR A 146 21.37 5.49 12.63
N ARG A 147 21.78 4.38 13.28
CA ARG A 147 21.25 3.99 14.60
C ARG A 147 21.52 5.00 15.73
N GLN A 148 22.41 5.96 15.50
CA GLN A 148 22.82 6.96 16.49
C GLN A 148 22.10 8.31 16.27
N MET A 149 21.38 8.48 15.17
CA MET A 149 20.66 9.71 14.88
C MET A 149 19.36 9.78 15.69
N THR A 150 19.16 10.93 16.33
CA THR A 150 17.91 11.26 16.98
C THR A 150 16.86 11.75 15.96
N ALA A 151 15.59 11.79 16.34
CA ALA A 151 14.53 12.38 15.49
C ALA A 151 14.83 13.83 15.09
N GLU A 152 15.47 14.58 15.98
CA GLU A 152 15.89 15.95 15.71
C GLU A 152 16.99 16.04 14.64
N ASP A 153 17.95 15.12 14.66
CA ASP A 153 19.02 15.06 13.66
C ASP A 153 18.44 14.72 12.27
N VAL A 154 17.52 13.75 12.23
CA VAL A 154 16.81 13.36 11.01
C VAL A 154 15.95 14.51 10.50
N LEU A 155 15.22 15.21 11.38
CA LEU A 155 14.43 16.39 11.04
C LEU A 155 15.29 17.49 10.41
N LYS A 156 16.40 17.86 11.06
CA LYS A 156 17.34 18.88 10.55
C LYS A 156 17.93 18.51 9.18
N ALA A 157 18.31 17.25 9.00
CA ALA A 157 18.81 16.75 7.73
C ALA A 157 17.73 16.79 6.64
N SER A 158 16.50 16.41 6.97
CA SER A 158 15.36 16.41 6.03
C SER A 158 14.95 17.81 5.59
N LEU A 159 15.01 18.81 6.49
CA LEU A 159 14.73 20.21 6.18
C LEU A 159 15.68 20.76 5.12
N ARG A 160 16.92 20.30 5.07
CA ARG A 160 17.87 20.71 4.02
C ARG A 160 17.42 20.26 2.63
N HIS A 161 16.77 19.11 2.54
CA HIS A 161 16.23 18.59 1.28
C HIS A 161 14.92 19.29 0.86
N LEU A 162 14.21 19.91 1.79
CA LEU A 162 12.97 20.65 1.54
C LEU A 162 13.23 22.14 1.21
N SER A 163 14.39 22.70 1.59
CA SER A 163 14.73 24.11 1.39
C SER A 163 15.20 24.46 -0.03
N PHE A 164 15.15 23.51 -0.98
CA PHE A 164 15.56 23.71 -2.37
C PHE A 164 14.38 23.82 -3.35
N PHE A 165 13.19 24.18 -2.85
CA PHE A 165 12.03 24.49 -3.70
C PHE A 165 11.51 25.89 -3.42
#